data_8f510772d229900752c0de9de2dcdce3
#
_entry.id   8f510772d229900752c0de9de2dcdce3
#
_cell.length_a   1.000
_cell.length_b   1.000
_cell.length_c   1.000
_cell.angle_alpha   90.00
_cell.angle_beta   90.00
_cell.angle_gamma   90.00
#
_symmetry.space_group_name_H-M   'P 1'
#
loop_
_entity.id
_entity.type
_entity.pdbx_description
1 polymer ?
#
loop_
_entity_poly.entity_id
_entity_poly.type
_entity_poly.pdbx_seq_one_letter_code
_entity_poly.pdbx_strand_id
1 'polypeptide(L)'
;MAKGYWIVRVDIADPERYKAYTTANARPMARYGARFLVRAGKFENPEGGSRTRNAVIEFPSYQAAVDCWHSAEYQEVLKLRVPVSTADLIIIEGYDGPQPA
;
A
#
# COMPACT_ATOMS: atom_id res chain seq x y z
N MET A 1 9.02 -16.98 9.03
CA MET A 1 9.15 -16.54 7.64
C MET A 1 8.83 -15.04 7.54
N ALA A 2 9.62 -14.33 6.78
CA ALA A 2 9.43 -12.89 6.67
C ALA A 2 8.13 -12.54 5.96
N LYS A 3 7.46 -11.51 6.45
CA LYS A 3 6.29 -10.92 5.78
C LYS A 3 6.74 -10.09 4.60
N GLY A 4 5.80 -9.67 3.77
CA GLY A 4 6.04 -8.66 2.75
C GLY A 4 5.21 -7.43 3.02
N TYR A 5 5.63 -6.29 2.50
CA TYR A 5 4.92 -5.04 2.76
C TYR A 5 4.84 -4.19 1.50
N TRP A 6 3.71 -3.49 1.37
CA TRP A 6 3.61 -2.33 0.50
C TRP A 6 3.73 -1.10 1.38
N ILE A 7 4.66 -0.24 1.05
CA ILE A 7 4.76 1.07 1.70
C ILE A 7 4.30 2.08 0.67
N VAL A 8 3.18 2.74 0.95
CA VAL A 8 2.47 3.57 -0.02
C VAL A 8 2.38 4.99 0.49
N ARG A 9 2.73 5.96 -0.37
CA ARG A 9 2.62 7.38 -0.07
C ARG A 9 1.89 8.04 -1.21
N VAL A 10 0.80 8.75 -0.91
CA VAL A 10 -0.13 9.24 -1.94
C VAL A 10 -0.52 10.69 -1.67
N ASP A 11 -0.57 11.48 -2.75
CA ASP A 11 -1.27 12.76 -2.77
C ASP A 11 -2.52 12.58 -3.62
N ILE A 12 -3.69 12.85 -3.04
CA ILE A 12 -4.98 12.62 -3.68
C ILE A 12 -5.46 13.94 -4.28
N ALA A 13 -5.66 13.95 -5.62
CA ALA A 13 -6.14 15.14 -6.32
C ALA A 13 -7.68 15.23 -6.29
N ASP A 14 -8.37 14.09 -6.32
CA ASP A 14 -9.82 14.03 -6.34
C ASP A 14 -10.32 13.01 -5.33
N PRO A 15 -10.62 13.44 -4.08
CA PRO A 15 -11.04 12.51 -3.02
C PRO A 15 -12.30 11.72 -3.35
N GLU A 16 -13.27 12.31 -4.04
CA GLU A 16 -14.51 11.61 -4.36
C GLU A 16 -14.26 10.45 -5.32
N ARG A 17 -13.47 10.69 -6.37
CA ARG A 17 -13.13 9.64 -7.33
C ARG A 17 -12.18 8.59 -6.74
N TYR A 18 -11.34 9.00 -5.78
CA TYR A 18 -10.44 8.07 -5.10
C TYR A 18 -11.19 7.01 -4.31
N LYS A 19 -12.41 7.30 -3.86
CA LYS A 19 -13.23 6.34 -3.12
C LYS A 19 -13.55 5.09 -3.95
N ALA A 20 -13.69 5.23 -5.25
CA ALA A 20 -13.91 4.09 -6.13
C ALA A 20 -12.74 3.12 -6.05
N TYR A 21 -11.51 3.65 -5.99
CA TYR A 21 -10.33 2.82 -5.82
C TYR A 21 -10.30 2.13 -4.45
N THR A 22 -10.55 2.85 -3.36
CA THR A 22 -10.48 2.26 -2.03
C THR A 22 -11.55 1.20 -1.80
N THR A 23 -12.69 1.31 -2.49
CA THR A 23 -13.72 0.27 -2.45
C THR A 23 -13.31 -0.94 -3.28
N ALA A 24 -12.82 -0.71 -4.49
CA ALA A 24 -12.48 -1.79 -5.41
C ALA A 24 -11.24 -2.58 -5.00
N ASN A 25 -10.29 -1.96 -4.29
CA ASN A 25 -9.03 -2.62 -3.94
C ASN A 25 -9.20 -3.70 -2.87
N ALA A 26 -10.32 -3.72 -2.16
CA ALA A 26 -10.54 -4.69 -1.08
C ALA A 26 -10.49 -6.14 -1.57
N ARG A 27 -11.04 -6.41 -2.75
CA ARG A 27 -11.09 -7.78 -3.28
C ARG A 27 -9.71 -8.35 -3.63
N PRO A 28 -8.87 -7.71 -4.45
CA PRO A 28 -7.54 -8.24 -4.70
C PRO A 28 -6.66 -8.25 -3.45
N MET A 29 -6.79 -7.25 -2.58
CA MET A 29 -6.04 -7.23 -1.33
C MET A 29 -6.38 -8.46 -0.47
N ALA A 30 -7.67 -8.74 -0.27
CA ALA A 30 -8.10 -9.89 0.52
C ALA A 30 -7.62 -11.22 -0.08
N ARG A 31 -7.63 -11.32 -1.40
CA ARG A 31 -7.20 -12.54 -2.10
C ARG A 31 -5.75 -12.90 -1.78
N TYR A 32 -4.89 -11.90 -1.61
CA TYR A 32 -3.46 -12.11 -1.34
C TYR A 32 -3.11 -12.00 0.15
N GLY A 33 -4.12 -11.95 1.01
CA GLY A 33 -3.91 -11.96 2.45
C GLY A 33 -3.41 -10.63 3.02
N ALA A 34 -3.73 -9.52 2.37
CA ALA A 34 -3.30 -8.20 2.80
C ALA A 34 -3.96 -7.79 4.11
N ARG A 35 -3.18 -7.06 4.91
CA ARG A 35 -3.66 -6.51 6.17
C ARG A 35 -3.09 -5.10 6.34
N PHE A 36 -3.96 -4.11 6.53
CA PHE A 36 -3.50 -2.74 6.76
C PHE A 36 -2.95 -2.61 8.17
N LEU A 37 -1.70 -2.19 8.29
CA LEU A 37 -1.07 -1.85 9.57
C LEU A 37 -1.15 -0.36 9.84
N VAL A 38 -1.03 0.44 8.78
CA VAL A 38 -1.19 1.89 8.80
C VAL A 38 -2.08 2.26 7.63
N ARG A 39 -3.09 3.10 7.88
CA ARG A 39 -4.01 3.52 6.83
C ARG A 39 -4.40 4.98 7.06
N ALA A 40 -3.60 5.87 6.51
CA ALA A 40 -3.85 7.30 6.56
C ALA A 40 -3.96 7.87 7.99
N GLY A 41 -3.18 7.33 8.92
CA GLY A 41 -3.13 7.85 10.28
C GLY A 41 -2.43 9.21 10.33
N LYS A 42 -2.59 9.91 11.45
CA LYS A 42 -1.88 11.16 11.64
C LYS A 42 -0.38 10.90 11.69
N PHE A 43 0.41 11.84 11.21
CA PHE A 43 1.84 11.64 11.14
C PHE A 43 2.58 12.98 11.29
N GLU A 44 3.87 12.85 11.52
CA GLU A 44 4.82 13.95 11.57
C GLU A 44 5.91 13.64 10.57
N ASN A 45 6.39 14.66 9.85
CA ASN A 45 7.49 14.48 8.89
C ASN A 45 8.70 15.25 9.39
N PRO A 46 9.53 14.67 10.29
CA PRO A 46 10.64 15.41 10.91
C PRO A 46 11.81 15.66 9.97
N GLU A 47 11.88 14.94 8.86
CA GLU A 47 13.02 15.07 7.95
C GLU A 47 12.59 14.75 6.52
N GLY A 48 13.11 15.49 5.54
CA GLY A 48 12.84 15.26 4.13
C GLY A 48 11.42 15.61 3.73
N GLY A 49 10.97 15.04 2.62
CA GLY A 49 9.63 15.26 2.10
C GLY A 49 8.67 14.13 2.44
N SER A 50 7.38 14.43 2.38
CA SER A 50 6.33 13.43 2.55
C SER A 50 5.17 13.75 1.63
N ARG A 51 4.31 12.75 1.39
CA ARG A 51 3.00 12.95 0.77
C ARG A 51 1.95 13.01 1.88
N THR A 52 0.74 13.39 1.53
CA THR A 52 -0.31 13.69 2.52
C THR A 52 -0.96 12.45 3.12
N ARG A 53 -0.90 11.29 2.42
CA ARG A 53 -1.51 10.06 2.87
C ARG A 53 -0.47 8.94 2.83
N ASN A 54 -0.33 8.22 3.95
CA ASN A 54 0.64 7.14 4.06
C ASN A 54 -0.06 5.87 4.52
N ALA A 55 0.33 4.73 3.96
CA ALA A 55 -0.22 3.43 4.34
C ALA A 55 0.89 2.39 4.35
N VAL A 56 0.75 1.40 5.24
CA VAL A 56 1.61 0.23 5.27
C VAL A 56 0.69 -0.98 5.24
N ILE A 57 0.88 -1.84 4.26
CA ILE A 57 0.06 -3.02 4.04
C ILE A 57 0.94 -4.24 4.18
N GLU A 58 0.56 -5.16 5.05
CA GLU A 58 1.28 -6.39 5.29
C GLU A 58 0.69 -7.54 4.47
N PHE A 59 1.56 -8.37 3.91
CA PHE A 59 1.18 -9.59 3.21
C PHE A 59 1.89 -10.78 3.88
N PRO A 60 1.35 -12.00 3.72
CA PRO A 60 1.97 -13.17 4.35
C PRO A 60 3.43 -13.40 3.98
N SER A 61 3.86 -12.93 2.80
CA SER A 61 5.22 -13.04 2.33
C SER A 61 5.54 -11.94 1.34
N TYR A 62 6.83 -11.75 1.08
CA TYR A 62 7.27 -10.83 0.02
C TYR A 62 6.66 -11.23 -1.33
N GLN A 63 6.66 -12.54 -1.63
CA GLN A 63 6.13 -13.00 -2.91
C GLN A 63 4.62 -12.70 -3.04
N ALA A 64 3.85 -12.86 -1.96
CA ALA A 64 2.42 -12.52 -1.99
C ALA A 64 2.22 -11.03 -2.28
N ALA A 65 3.05 -10.17 -1.69
CA ALA A 65 2.99 -8.73 -1.94
C ALA A 65 3.29 -8.40 -3.41
N VAL A 66 4.30 -9.05 -3.98
CA VAL A 66 4.66 -8.90 -5.40
C VAL A 66 3.53 -9.41 -6.30
N ASP A 67 3.01 -10.60 -6.00
CA ASP A 67 1.96 -11.22 -6.82
C ASP A 67 0.69 -10.38 -6.82
N CYS A 68 0.34 -9.78 -5.68
CA CYS A 68 -0.84 -8.91 -5.60
C CYS A 68 -0.70 -7.72 -6.55
N TRP A 69 0.45 -7.05 -6.53
CA TRP A 69 0.69 -5.90 -7.41
C TRP A 69 0.56 -6.30 -8.88
N HIS A 70 1.16 -7.42 -9.27
CA HIS A 70 1.20 -7.85 -10.66
C HIS A 70 -0.07 -8.60 -11.10
N SER A 71 -1.01 -8.85 -10.19
CA SER A 71 -2.24 -9.55 -10.55
C SER A 71 -3.06 -8.71 -11.53
N ALA A 72 -3.74 -9.39 -12.44
CA ALA A 72 -4.63 -8.72 -13.39
C ALA A 72 -5.72 -7.94 -12.67
N GLU A 73 -6.24 -8.50 -11.59
CA GLU A 73 -7.30 -7.89 -10.80
C GLU A 73 -6.85 -6.56 -10.18
N TYR A 74 -5.66 -6.54 -9.54
CA TYR A 74 -5.18 -5.29 -8.96
C TYR A 74 -4.83 -4.26 -10.03
N GLN A 75 -4.24 -4.68 -11.14
CA GLN A 75 -3.89 -3.75 -12.22
C GLN A 75 -5.13 -3.08 -12.81
N GLU A 76 -6.26 -3.77 -12.87
CA GLU A 76 -7.53 -3.14 -13.27
C GLU A 76 -7.98 -2.10 -12.24
N VAL A 77 -7.90 -2.45 -10.95
CA VAL A 77 -8.27 -1.54 -9.85
C VAL A 77 -7.38 -0.30 -9.85
N LEU A 78 -6.09 -0.48 -10.15
CA LEU A 78 -5.10 0.60 -10.17
C LEU A 78 -5.50 1.71 -11.17
N LYS A 79 -6.19 1.38 -12.23
CA LYS A 79 -6.67 2.36 -13.21
C LYS A 79 -7.62 3.40 -12.61
N LEU A 80 -8.24 3.08 -11.47
CA LEU A 80 -9.11 4.02 -10.76
C LEU A 80 -8.28 5.01 -9.93
N ARG A 81 -7.08 4.65 -9.52
CA ARG A 81 -6.23 5.49 -8.67
C ARG A 81 -5.34 6.44 -9.45
N VAL A 82 -4.73 5.95 -10.53
CA VAL A 82 -3.71 6.69 -11.27
C VAL A 82 -4.19 8.06 -11.76
N PRO A 83 -5.40 8.19 -12.33
CA PRO A 83 -5.83 9.51 -12.85
C PRO A 83 -6.11 10.54 -11.76
N VAL A 84 -6.30 10.13 -10.51
CA VAL A 84 -6.79 11.02 -9.43
C VAL A 84 -5.79 11.18 -8.30
N SER A 85 -4.56 10.70 -8.49
CA SER A 85 -3.54 10.76 -7.43
C SER A 85 -2.13 10.73 -8.00
N THR A 86 -1.17 11.08 -7.15
CA THR A 86 0.26 10.86 -7.41
C THR A 86 0.77 10.01 -6.25
N ALA A 87 1.40 8.90 -6.54
CA ALA A 87 1.81 7.97 -5.50
C ALA A 87 3.23 7.44 -5.69
N ASP A 88 3.87 7.16 -4.56
CA ASP A 88 5.09 6.36 -4.52
C ASP A 88 4.77 5.11 -3.74
N LEU A 89 5.15 3.96 -4.27
CA LEU A 89 4.91 2.68 -3.62
C LEU A 89 6.14 1.80 -3.79
N ILE A 90 6.59 1.21 -2.69
CA ILE A 90 7.60 0.17 -2.75
C ILE A 90 7.05 -1.12 -2.17
N ILE A 91 7.59 -2.23 -2.63
CA ILE A 91 7.30 -3.56 -2.11
C ILE A 91 8.60 -4.03 -1.47
N ILE A 92 8.54 -4.37 -0.19
CA ILE A 92 9.75 -4.68 0.56
C ILE A 92 9.52 -5.87 1.49
N GLU A 93 10.56 -6.70 1.62
CA GLU A 93 10.50 -7.84 2.53
C GLU A 93 10.68 -7.38 3.96
N GLY A 94 9.97 -8.04 4.88
CA GLY A 94 10.07 -7.76 6.31
C GLY A 94 11.39 -8.24 6.89
N TYR A 95 11.71 -7.74 8.07
CA TYR A 95 12.94 -8.07 8.76
C TYR A 95 12.70 -9.14 9.83
N ASP A 96 13.44 -10.23 9.74
CA ASP A 96 13.38 -11.35 10.70
C ASP A 96 14.59 -11.42 11.60
N GLY A 97 15.52 -10.49 11.49
CA GLY A 97 16.74 -10.49 12.27
C GLY A 97 16.56 -10.03 13.72
N PRO A 98 17.66 -9.95 14.48
CA PRO A 98 17.59 -9.51 15.87
C PRO A 98 17.07 -8.09 15.99
N GLN A 99 16.33 -7.84 17.05
CA GLN A 99 15.78 -6.52 17.36
C GLN A 99 16.71 -5.78 18.33
N PRO A 100 16.65 -4.42 18.32
CA PRO A 100 17.38 -3.64 19.32
C PRO A 100 16.96 -4.10 20.73
N ALA A 101 17.95 -4.24 21.63
CA ALA A 101 17.68 -4.74 22.98
C ALA A 101 18.28 -3.79 24.02
#